data_53319af1de013cb95994567209cd0ddf
#
_entry.id   53319af1de013cb95994567209cd0ddf
#
_cell.length_a   1.000
_cell.length_b   1.000
_cell.length_c   1.000
_cell.angle_alpha   90.00
_cell.angle_beta   90.00
_cell.angle_gamma   90.00
#
_symmetry.space_group_name_H-M   'P 1'
#
loop_
_entity.id
_entity.type
_entity.pdbx_description
1 polymer ?
#
loop_
_entity_poly.entity_id
_entity_poly.type
_entity_poly.pdbx_seq_one_letter_code
_entity_poly.pdbx_strand_id
1 'polypeptide(L)'
;MPIFYWHIILLTHYKNSIIMDSLLPFFLLCFTSFFTLTNPLGTMPVFLTMTNGMSEEQRRAIVRRATIVSFLTLMVFTFSGQFLFKFFGISTNGFRIAGGIIIFTIGFDMLQARYAKAKLKEEEVKTYVNDISITPLAIPMLCGPGAIANALMLMDDAVTLAKKCILIGTIG
;
A
#
# COMPACT_ATOMS: atom_id res chain seq x y z
N MET A 1 41.80 -4.72 -30.85
CA MET A 1 40.57 -3.93 -30.53
C MET A 1 39.27 -4.70 -30.34
N PRO A 2 39.07 -5.99 -30.72
CA PRO A 2 37.80 -6.67 -30.48
C PRO A 2 37.54 -7.09 -29.01
N ILE A 3 38.60 -7.34 -28.23
CA ILE A 3 38.48 -7.86 -26.86
C ILE A 3 37.86 -6.82 -25.89
N PHE A 4 38.15 -5.54 -26.07
CA PHE A 4 37.63 -4.47 -25.26
C PHE A 4 36.12 -4.27 -25.49
N TYR A 5 35.65 -4.48 -26.71
CA TYR A 5 34.22 -4.38 -27.06
C TYR A 5 33.39 -5.51 -26.42
N TRP A 6 33.95 -6.75 -26.42
CA TRP A 6 33.31 -7.89 -25.75
C TRP A 6 33.29 -7.75 -24.24
N HIS A 7 34.31 -7.13 -23.64
CA HIS A 7 34.30 -6.86 -22.19
C HIS A 7 33.23 -5.84 -21.78
N ILE A 8 33.02 -4.81 -22.59
CA ILE A 8 31.94 -3.82 -22.34
C ILE A 8 30.56 -4.46 -22.50
N ILE A 9 30.35 -5.29 -23.52
CA ILE A 9 29.08 -6.01 -23.72
C ILE A 9 28.82 -6.98 -22.59
N LEU A 10 29.80 -7.74 -22.13
CA LEU A 10 29.65 -8.65 -20.99
C LEU A 10 29.36 -7.91 -19.71
N LEU A 11 30.02 -6.79 -19.43
CA LEU A 11 29.78 -5.96 -18.26
C LEU A 11 28.40 -5.32 -18.28
N THR A 12 27.94 -4.86 -19.45
CA THR A 12 26.56 -4.32 -19.58
C THR A 12 25.51 -5.41 -19.45
N HIS A 13 25.74 -6.59 -19.99
CA HIS A 13 24.83 -7.75 -19.82
C HIS A 13 24.77 -8.22 -18.37
N TYR A 14 25.93 -8.34 -17.72
CA TYR A 14 26.03 -8.71 -16.31
C TYR A 14 25.36 -7.67 -15.38
N LYS A 15 25.59 -6.38 -15.62
CA LYS A 15 24.95 -5.30 -14.89
C LYS A 15 23.43 -5.28 -15.08
N ASN A 16 22.95 -5.52 -16.31
CA ASN A 16 21.51 -5.60 -16.58
C ASN A 16 20.86 -6.84 -15.93
N SER A 17 21.56 -7.99 -15.91
CA SER A 17 21.09 -9.20 -15.22
C SER A 17 20.93 -8.95 -13.72
N ILE A 18 21.93 -8.37 -13.05
CA ILE A 18 21.86 -8.05 -11.62
C ILE A 18 20.73 -7.02 -11.32
N ILE A 19 20.54 -6.04 -12.19
CA ILE A 19 19.48 -5.05 -12.03
C ILE A 19 18.11 -5.73 -12.18
N MET A 20 17.92 -6.58 -13.18
CA MET A 20 16.69 -7.33 -13.38
C MET A 20 16.41 -8.30 -12.23
N ASP A 21 17.44 -9.01 -11.74
CA ASP A 21 17.32 -9.89 -10.57
C ASP A 21 16.91 -9.14 -9.29
N SER A 22 17.24 -7.85 -9.20
CA SER A 22 16.86 -7.03 -8.05
C SER A 22 15.49 -6.34 -8.18
N LEU A 23 15.01 -6.13 -9.42
CA LEU A 23 13.72 -5.45 -9.66
C LEU A 23 12.53 -6.37 -9.48
N LEU A 24 12.63 -7.63 -9.96
CA LEU A 24 11.54 -8.60 -9.81
C LEU A 24 11.25 -8.94 -8.34
N PRO A 25 12.23 -9.28 -7.50
CA PRO A 25 12.00 -9.47 -6.07
C PRO A 25 11.41 -8.23 -5.40
N PHE A 26 11.86 -7.03 -5.75
CA PHE A 26 11.33 -5.80 -5.21
C PHE A 26 9.87 -5.56 -5.62
N PHE A 27 9.53 -5.81 -6.89
CA PHE A 27 8.15 -5.76 -7.36
C PHE A 27 7.25 -6.76 -6.61
N LEU A 28 7.69 -8.00 -6.46
CA LEU A 28 6.94 -9.02 -5.73
C LEU A 28 6.75 -8.63 -4.26
N LEU A 29 7.78 -8.07 -3.63
CA LEU A 29 7.69 -7.56 -2.26
C LEU A 29 6.65 -6.43 -2.16
N CYS A 30 6.69 -5.44 -3.04
CA CYS A 30 5.72 -4.35 -3.08
C CYS A 30 4.30 -4.88 -3.29
N PHE A 31 4.11 -5.70 -4.33
CA PHE A 31 2.80 -6.24 -4.67
C PHE A 31 2.20 -7.09 -3.56
N THR A 32 2.95 -8.06 -3.05
CA THR A 32 2.44 -8.97 -2.00
C THR A 32 2.16 -8.24 -0.69
N SER A 33 3.02 -7.30 -0.30
CA SER A 33 2.81 -6.54 0.94
C SER A 33 1.59 -5.61 0.83
N PHE A 34 1.42 -4.87 -0.26
CA PHE A 34 0.21 -4.05 -0.44
C PHE A 34 -1.04 -4.91 -0.57
N PHE A 35 -1.01 -5.99 -1.36
CA PHE A 35 -2.15 -6.90 -1.49
C PHE A 35 -2.59 -7.48 -0.14
N THR A 36 -1.63 -7.84 0.71
CA THR A 36 -1.92 -8.37 2.05
C THR A 36 -2.49 -7.29 2.97
N LEU A 37 -1.92 -6.07 2.95
CA LEU A 37 -2.33 -4.99 3.84
C LEU A 37 -3.67 -4.35 3.45
N THR A 38 -3.94 -4.20 2.16
CA THR A 38 -5.25 -3.74 1.67
C THR A 38 -6.33 -4.80 1.82
N ASN A 39 -5.92 -6.08 1.92
CA ASN A 39 -6.79 -7.23 2.15
C ASN A 39 -8.10 -7.18 1.33
N PRO A 40 -8.03 -7.24 -0.01
CA PRO A 40 -9.21 -7.08 -0.87
C PRO A 40 -10.27 -8.15 -0.62
N LEU A 41 -9.85 -9.37 -0.25
CA LEU A 41 -10.77 -10.46 0.07
C LEU A 41 -11.59 -10.17 1.33
N GLY A 42 -10.99 -9.54 2.35
CA GLY A 42 -11.69 -9.14 3.57
C GLY A 42 -12.50 -7.85 3.39
N THR A 43 -12.11 -6.97 2.48
CA THR A 43 -12.81 -5.71 2.20
C THR A 43 -14.07 -5.93 1.36
N MET A 44 -14.07 -6.92 0.47
CA MET A 44 -15.18 -7.22 -0.46
C MET A 44 -16.53 -7.45 0.26
N PRO A 45 -16.66 -8.36 1.23
CA PRO A 45 -17.93 -8.59 1.91
C PRO A 45 -18.42 -7.34 2.68
N VAL A 46 -17.50 -6.57 3.26
CA VAL A 46 -17.86 -5.30 3.93
C VAL A 46 -18.41 -4.30 2.92
N PHE A 47 -17.76 -4.13 1.77
CA PHE A 47 -18.24 -3.27 0.69
C PHE A 47 -19.63 -3.69 0.20
N LEU A 48 -19.86 -4.98 -0.05
CA LEU A 48 -21.15 -5.49 -0.50
C LEU A 48 -22.27 -5.22 0.54
N THR A 49 -21.97 -5.37 1.81
CA THR A 49 -22.93 -5.07 2.89
C THR A 49 -23.25 -3.58 2.95
N MET A 50 -22.23 -2.72 2.85
CA MET A 50 -22.41 -1.26 2.92
C MET A 50 -23.13 -0.67 1.70
N THR A 51 -23.02 -1.32 0.55
CA THR A 51 -23.66 -0.88 -0.70
C THR A 51 -24.93 -1.65 -1.04
N ASN A 52 -25.47 -2.41 -0.06
CA ASN A 52 -26.71 -3.15 -0.27
C ASN A 52 -27.88 -2.18 -0.55
N GLY A 53 -28.66 -2.47 -1.61
CA GLY A 53 -29.74 -1.60 -2.07
C GLY A 53 -29.32 -0.41 -2.93
N MET A 54 -28.04 -0.20 -3.20
CA MET A 54 -27.55 0.85 -4.10
C MET A 54 -27.53 0.40 -5.56
N SER A 55 -27.72 1.36 -6.49
CA SER A 55 -27.59 1.09 -7.92
C SER A 55 -26.12 0.78 -8.31
N GLU A 56 -25.93 0.12 -9.45
CA GLU A 56 -24.61 -0.17 -10.01
C GLU A 56 -23.79 1.11 -10.24
N GLU A 57 -24.42 2.19 -10.66
CA GLU A 57 -23.77 3.48 -10.88
C GLU A 57 -23.23 4.07 -9.57
N GLN A 58 -24.05 4.01 -8.51
CA GLN A 58 -23.66 4.46 -7.17
C GLN A 58 -22.48 3.63 -6.62
N ARG A 59 -22.53 2.30 -6.77
CA ARG A 59 -21.43 1.41 -6.35
C ARG A 59 -20.14 1.73 -7.07
N ARG A 60 -20.19 1.91 -8.40
CA ARG A 60 -19.01 2.29 -9.20
C ARG A 60 -18.45 3.65 -8.80
N ALA A 61 -19.30 4.62 -8.51
CA ALA A 61 -18.87 5.93 -8.04
C ALA A 61 -18.14 5.84 -6.69
N ILE A 62 -18.67 5.04 -5.76
CA ILE A 62 -18.05 4.80 -4.44
C ILE A 62 -16.68 4.14 -4.61
N VAL A 63 -16.58 3.05 -5.40
CA VAL A 63 -15.30 2.36 -5.62
C VAL A 63 -14.28 3.30 -6.23
N ARG A 64 -14.64 4.01 -7.30
CA ARG A 64 -13.73 4.95 -7.95
C ARG A 64 -13.23 6.03 -6.99
N ARG A 65 -14.11 6.62 -6.20
CA ARG A 65 -13.75 7.65 -5.22
C ARG A 65 -12.84 7.07 -4.13
N ALA A 66 -13.19 5.91 -3.57
CA ALA A 66 -12.40 5.23 -2.55
C ALA A 66 -10.98 4.90 -3.06
N THR A 67 -10.88 4.35 -4.27
CA THR A 67 -9.58 4.03 -4.88
C THR A 67 -8.74 5.28 -5.11
N ILE A 68 -9.33 6.36 -5.65
CA ILE A 68 -8.61 7.62 -5.88
C ILE A 68 -8.12 8.22 -4.55
N VAL A 69 -8.98 8.27 -3.52
CA VAL A 69 -8.61 8.82 -2.21
C VAL A 69 -7.51 7.99 -1.58
N SER A 70 -7.61 6.66 -1.61
CA SER A 70 -6.57 5.76 -1.06
C SER A 70 -5.25 5.91 -1.79
N PHE A 71 -5.29 5.96 -3.13
CA PHE A 71 -4.11 6.17 -3.96
C PHE A 71 -3.44 7.50 -3.65
N LEU A 72 -4.19 8.60 -3.64
CA LEU A 72 -3.65 9.93 -3.35
C LEU A 72 -3.07 9.99 -1.93
N THR A 73 -3.74 9.42 -0.95
CA THR A 73 -3.26 9.38 0.43
C THR A 73 -1.93 8.61 0.52
N LEU A 74 -1.85 7.41 -0.06
CA LEU A 74 -0.61 6.64 -0.08
C LEU A 74 0.51 7.38 -0.81
N MET A 75 0.22 8.04 -1.94
CA MET A 75 1.19 8.83 -2.68
C MET A 75 1.73 10.00 -1.85
N VAL A 76 0.85 10.76 -1.20
CA VAL A 76 1.26 11.88 -0.33
C VAL A 76 2.21 11.39 0.76
N PHE A 77 1.85 10.31 1.48
CA PHE A 77 2.72 9.76 2.51
C PHE A 77 4.02 9.18 1.95
N THR A 78 3.96 8.46 0.82
CA THR A 78 5.15 7.90 0.16
C THR A 78 6.18 8.97 -0.16
N PHE A 79 5.76 10.10 -0.71
CA PHE A 79 6.67 11.20 -1.06
C PHE A 79 7.07 12.07 0.13
N SER A 80 6.15 12.30 1.07
CA SER A 80 6.43 13.14 2.24
C SER A 80 7.24 12.43 3.32
N GLY A 81 7.32 11.10 3.28
CA GLY A 81 7.90 10.30 4.35
C GLY A 81 9.34 10.66 4.69
N GLN A 82 10.20 10.82 3.69
CA GLN A 82 11.60 11.23 3.92
C GLN A 82 11.72 12.63 4.53
N PHE A 83 10.84 13.54 4.14
CA PHE A 83 10.77 14.87 4.74
C PHE A 83 10.31 14.80 6.19
N LEU A 84 9.24 14.02 6.47
CA LEU A 84 8.73 13.82 7.82
C LEU A 84 9.78 13.19 8.74
N PHE A 85 10.52 12.19 8.27
CA PHE A 85 11.58 11.55 9.06
C PHE A 85 12.69 12.53 9.43
N LYS A 86 13.12 13.35 8.48
CA LYS A 86 14.14 14.38 8.73
C LYS A 86 13.63 15.49 9.65
N PHE A 87 12.40 15.96 9.43
CA PHE A 87 11.80 17.05 10.21
C PHE A 87 11.59 16.67 11.68
N PHE A 88 11.09 15.46 11.94
CA PHE A 88 10.84 14.97 13.29
C PHE A 88 12.04 14.26 13.93
N GLY A 89 13.16 14.11 13.22
CA GLY A 89 14.33 13.38 13.70
C GLY A 89 14.05 11.87 13.90
N ILE A 90 13.10 11.29 13.17
CA ILE A 90 12.73 9.88 13.29
C ILE A 90 13.77 9.03 12.55
N SER A 91 14.38 8.08 13.27
CA SER A 91 15.27 7.13 12.61
C SER A 91 14.48 6.10 11.80
N THR A 92 14.96 5.78 10.60
CA THR A 92 14.34 4.75 9.74
C THR A 92 14.20 3.41 10.46
N ASN A 93 15.21 3.00 11.23
CA ASN A 93 15.17 1.76 11.99
C ASN A 93 14.10 1.79 13.11
N GLY A 94 13.99 2.89 13.83
CA GLY A 94 12.93 3.07 14.82
C GLY A 94 11.53 3.02 14.21
N PHE A 95 11.37 3.65 13.05
CA PHE A 95 10.10 3.60 12.31
C PHE A 95 9.77 2.19 11.80
N ARG A 96 10.76 1.42 11.33
CA ARG A 96 10.56 0.01 10.91
C ARG A 96 10.10 -0.87 12.06
N ILE A 97 10.65 -0.68 13.25
CA ILE A 97 10.22 -1.42 14.45
C ILE A 97 8.77 -1.05 14.80
N ALA A 98 8.46 0.23 14.88
CA ALA A 98 7.10 0.70 15.18
C ALA A 98 6.08 0.25 14.13
N GLY A 99 6.41 0.38 12.84
CA GLY A 99 5.58 -0.08 11.74
C GLY A 99 5.38 -1.60 11.75
N GLY A 100 6.42 -2.37 12.05
CA GLY A 100 6.33 -3.81 12.23
C GLY A 100 5.37 -4.21 13.36
N ILE A 101 5.40 -3.51 14.49
CA ILE A 101 4.46 -3.71 15.60
C ILE A 101 3.02 -3.40 15.17
N ILE A 102 2.80 -2.32 14.42
CA ILE A 102 1.48 -1.97 13.88
C ILE A 102 0.96 -3.08 12.97
N ILE A 103 1.78 -3.52 12.01
CA ILE A 103 1.40 -4.59 11.07
C ILE A 103 1.12 -5.90 11.81
N PHE A 104 1.95 -6.24 12.79
CA PHE A 104 1.73 -7.41 13.65
C PHE A 104 0.41 -7.32 14.41
N THR A 105 0.10 -6.17 15.01
CA THR A 105 -1.16 -5.95 15.75
C THR A 105 -2.37 -6.09 14.83
N ILE A 106 -2.32 -5.52 13.62
CA ILE A 106 -3.37 -5.67 12.61
C ILE A 106 -3.57 -7.15 12.25
N GLY A 107 -2.48 -7.87 11.97
CA GLY A 107 -2.54 -9.30 11.66
C GLY A 107 -3.12 -10.13 12.81
N PHE A 108 -2.73 -9.82 14.04
CA PHE A 108 -3.25 -10.47 15.24
C PHE A 108 -4.75 -10.21 15.45
N ASP A 109 -5.20 -8.97 15.24
CA ASP A 109 -6.62 -8.61 15.33
C ASP A 109 -7.46 -9.29 14.23
N MET A 110 -6.88 -9.48 13.03
CA MET A 110 -7.51 -10.24 11.95
C MET A 110 -7.69 -11.72 12.33
N LEU A 111 -6.68 -12.35 12.94
CA LEU A 111 -6.78 -13.74 13.42
C LEU A 111 -7.84 -13.92 14.51
N GLN A 112 -8.02 -12.91 15.37
CA GLN A 112 -9.04 -12.94 16.43
C GLN A 112 -10.45 -12.55 15.94
N ALA A 113 -10.63 -12.31 14.64
CA ALA A 113 -11.88 -11.81 14.04
C ALA A 113 -12.46 -10.56 14.72
N ARG A 114 -11.65 -9.81 15.48
CA ARG A 114 -12.07 -8.58 16.16
C ARG A 114 -12.41 -7.47 15.18
N TYR A 115 -11.70 -7.43 14.04
CA TYR A 115 -11.97 -6.48 12.96
C TYR A 115 -13.39 -6.61 12.38
N ALA A 116 -13.91 -7.84 12.27
CA ALA A 116 -15.26 -8.07 11.78
C ALA A 116 -16.33 -7.56 12.76
N LYS A 117 -16.11 -7.72 14.07
CA LYS A 117 -17.05 -7.27 15.10
C LYS A 117 -17.05 -5.76 15.34
N ALA A 118 -15.91 -5.09 15.22
CA ALA A 118 -15.80 -3.64 15.40
C ALA A 118 -16.43 -2.84 14.24
N LYS A 119 -16.52 -3.43 13.04
CA LYS A 119 -17.05 -2.75 11.84
C LYS A 119 -18.56 -2.93 11.62
N LEU A 120 -19.23 -3.79 12.39
CA LEU A 120 -20.65 -4.14 12.21
C LEU A 120 -21.56 -3.56 13.30
N LYS A 121 -21.25 -2.40 13.88
CA LYS A 121 -22.26 -1.65 14.61
C LYS A 121 -23.17 -0.98 13.58
N GLU A 122 -24.27 -1.68 13.24
CA GLU A 122 -25.30 -1.27 12.26
C GLU A 122 -25.89 0.14 12.52
N GLU A 123 -25.81 0.65 13.74
CA GLU A 123 -26.35 1.97 14.10
C GLU A 123 -25.47 3.13 13.61
N GLU A 124 -24.15 2.95 13.47
CA GLU A 124 -23.26 3.98 12.93
C GLU A 124 -23.33 4.08 11.40
N VAL A 125 -23.65 2.99 10.70
CA VAL A 125 -23.72 2.95 9.24
C VAL A 125 -24.88 3.81 8.69
N LYS A 126 -25.97 3.93 9.42
CA LYS A 126 -27.16 4.71 8.99
C LYS A 126 -26.97 6.22 9.03
N THR A 127 -26.03 6.73 9.81
CA THR A 127 -25.82 8.17 9.99
C THR A 127 -24.83 8.76 8.97
N TYR A 128 -24.01 7.93 8.32
CA TYR A 128 -22.94 8.35 7.39
C TYR A 128 -23.22 8.06 5.91
N VAL A 129 -24.48 8.06 5.50
CA VAL A 129 -24.92 7.71 4.13
C VAL A 129 -24.28 8.57 3.03
N ASN A 130 -23.67 9.71 3.35
CA ASN A 130 -23.14 10.63 2.34
C ASN A 130 -21.67 10.42 1.97
N ASP A 131 -20.87 9.63 2.70
CA ASP A 131 -19.43 9.50 2.40
C ASP A 131 -18.79 8.14 2.71
N ILE A 132 -19.51 7.04 2.45
CA ILE A 132 -19.02 5.66 2.58
C ILE A 132 -17.70 5.43 1.82
N SER A 133 -17.46 6.19 0.75
CA SER A 133 -16.26 6.05 -0.08
C SER A 133 -14.99 6.51 0.62
N ILE A 134 -15.08 7.45 1.57
CA ILE A 134 -13.92 7.95 2.30
C ILE A 134 -13.79 7.19 3.62
N THR A 135 -14.85 7.13 4.40
CA THR A 135 -14.86 6.46 5.70
C THR A 135 -16.02 5.46 5.76
N PRO A 136 -15.78 4.17 6.01
CA PRO A 136 -14.49 3.54 6.33
C PRO A 136 -13.75 2.93 5.13
N LEU A 137 -14.26 3.03 3.89
CA LEU A 137 -13.74 2.25 2.77
C LEU A 137 -12.32 2.67 2.38
N ALA A 138 -12.07 3.95 2.09
CA ALA A 138 -10.72 4.41 1.77
C ALA A 138 -9.83 4.41 3.02
N ILE A 139 -10.28 5.04 4.09
CA ILE A 139 -9.58 5.15 5.36
C ILE A 139 -10.51 4.61 6.46
N PRO A 140 -10.14 3.56 7.21
CA PRO A 140 -8.85 2.86 7.28
C PRO A 140 -8.71 1.59 6.45
N MET A 141 -9.69 1.21 5.61
CA MET A 141 -9.70 -0.14 5.01
C MET A 141 -8.65 -0.32 3.90
N LEU A 142 -8.66 0.53 2.87
CA LEU A 142 -7.70 0.43 1.77
C LEU A 142 -6.37 1.11 2.09
N CYS A 143 -6.42 2.28 2.75
CA CYS A 143 -5.25 3.06 3.14
C CYS A 143 -5.16 3.14 4.68
N GLY A 144 -4.95 2.00 5.33
CA GLY A 144 -4.76 1.92 6.77
C GLY A 144 -3.35 2.29 7.22
N PRO A 145 -3.12 2.44 8.54
CA PRO A 145 -1.81 2.78 9.09
C PRO A 145 -0.73 1.77 8.70
N GLY A 146 -1.08 0.50 8.53
CA GLY A 146 -0.17 -0.54 8.04
C GLY A 146 0.27 -0.30 6.59
N ALA A 147 -0.65 0.06 5.68
CA ALA A 147 -0.35 0.35 4.30
C ALA A 147 0.52 1.62 4.16
N ILE A 148 0.24 2.65 4.98
CA ILE A 148 1.04 3.87 5.03
C ILE A 148 2.46 3.56 5.54
N ALA A 149 2.59 2.82 6.64
CA ALA A 149 3.89 2.43 7.18
C ALA A 149 4.70 1.61 6.17
N ASN A 150 4.06 0.68 5.47
CA ASN A 150 4.68 -0.11 4.41
C ASN A 150 5.15 0.76 3.24
N ALA A 151 4.32 1.69 2.77
CA ALA A 151 4.67 2.61 1.69
C ALA A 151 5.91 3.47 2.03
N LEU A 152 5.98 3.97 3.26
CA LEU A 152 7.12 4.73 3.78
C LEU A 152 8.41 3.89 3.82
N MET A 153 8.33 2.64 4.31
CA MET A 153 9.47 1.73 4.38
C MET A 153 9.96 1.34 2.98
N LEU A 154 9.05 0.98 2.07
CA LEU A 154 9.41 0.60 0.70
C LEU A 154 10.00 1.77 -0.09
N MET A 155 9.56 3.00 0.18
CA MET A 155 10.14 4.20 -0.45
C MET A 155 11.57 4.46 0.04
N ASP A 156 11.87 4.17 1.30
CA ASP A 156 13.23 4.24 1.84
C ASP A 156 14.15 3.16 1.22
N ASP A 157 13.62 1.95 0.99
CA ASP A 157 14.33 0.87 0.30
C ASP A 157 14.47 1.07 -1.22
N ALA A 158 13.66 1.96 -1.81
CA ALA A 158 13.68 2.27 -3.24
C ALA A 158 14.80 3.25 -3.59
N VAL A 159 16.07 2.81 -3.51
CA VAL A 159 17.26 3.64 -3.78
C VAL A 159 17.33 4.08 -5.24
N THR A 160 16.88 3.25 -6.19
CA THR A 160 16.95 3.54 -7.64
C THR A 160 15.63 4.10 -8.15
N LEU A 161 15.71 4.91 -9.23
CA LEU A 161 14.51 5.44 -9.89
C LEU A 161 13.58 4.32 -10.38
N ALA A 162 14.15 3.22 -10.89
CA ALA A 162 13.38 2.06 -11.35
C ALA A 162 12.54 1.45 -10.21
N LYS A 163 13.12 1.28 -9.01
CA LYS A 163 12.40 0.80 -7.83
C LYS A 163 11.29 1.76 -7.39
N LYS A 164 11.53 3.08 -7.45
CA LYS A 164 10.50 4.08 -7.17
C LYS A 164 9.32 4.00 -8.14
N CYS A 165 9.61 3.83 -9.44
CA CYS A 165 8.56 3.62 -10.44
C CYS A 165 7.77 2.33 -10.20
N ILE A 166 8.43 1.24 -9.81
CA ILE A 166 7.78 -0.01 -9.45
C ILE A 166 6.85 0.19 -8.25
N LEU A 167 7.34 0.85 -7.20
CA LEU A 167 6.55 1.13 -6.00
C LEU A 167 5.30 1.95 -6.34
N ILE A 168 5.45 3.02 -7.11
CA ILE A 168 4.33 3.86 -7.55
C ILE A 168 3.33 3.05 -8.38
N GLY A 169 3.83 2.23 -9.31
CA GLY A 169 2.99 1.37 -10.14
C GLY A 169 2.28 0.26 -9.38
N THR A 170 2.79 -0.16 -8.22
CA THR A 170 2.12 -1.17 -7.37
C THR A 170 1.09 -0.57 -6.40
N ILE A 171 1.17 0.73 -6.13
CA ILE A 171 0.16 1.46 -5.34
C ILE A 171 -1.09 1.76 -6.17
N GLY A 172 -0.95 1.96 -7.50
CA GLY A 172 -2.03 2.28 -8.44
C GLY A 172 -2.66 1.08 -9.07
#